data_3dcd8a8bf26c451b34091130a3d93c04
#
_entry.id   3dcd8a8bf26c451b34091130a3d93c04
#
_cell.length_a   1.000
_cell.length_b   1.000
_cell.length_c   1.000
_cell.angle_alpha   90.00
_cell.angle_beta   90.00
_cell.angle_gamma   90.00
#
_symmetry.space_group_name_H-M   'P 1'
#
loop_
_entity.id
_entity.type
_entity.pdbx_description
1 polymer ?
#
loop_
_entity_poly.entity_id
_entity_poly.type
_entity_poly.pdbx_seq_one_letter_code
_entity_poly.pdbx_strand_id
1 'polypeptide(L)' 'MRYTPAGLPALNCRLEHESQIQEAGGIRTVKMAIKAVAFGSLAERLAKQAIGSECDFKGFLANARQGKSVVFHIQDFLQA' A
#
# COMPACT_ATOMS: atom_id res chain seq x y z
N MET A 1 -6.42 12.54 5.45
CA MET A 1 -6.87 12.29 4.07
C MET A 1 -6.84 13.59 3.28
N ARG A 2 -6.43 13.53 2.03
CA ARG A 2 -6.38 14.69 1.16
C ARG A 2 -7.38 14.52 0.03
N TYR A 3 -7.63 15.60 -0.70
CA TYR A 3 -8.48 15.56 -1.89
C TYR A 3 -7.69 16.00 -3.11
N THR A 4 -7.93 15.34 -4.23
CA THR A 4 -7.32 15.74 -5.50
C THR A 4 -7.95 17.03 -5.99
N PRO A 5 -7.32 17.72 -6.98
CA PRO A 5 -7.95 18.90 -7.58
C PRO A 5 -9.33 18.63 -8.18
N ALA A 6 -9.61 17.39 -8.56
CA ALA A 6 -10.93 17.00 -9.06
C ALA A 6 -11.93 16.70 -7.93
N GLY A 7 -11.55 16.85 -6.67
CA GLY A 7 -12.43 16.62 -5.53
C GLY A 7 -12.51 15.16 -5.05
N LEU A 8 -11.67 14.28 -5.58
CA LEU A 8 -11.64 12.88 -5.14
C LEU A 8 -10.82 12.73 -3.86
N PRO A 9 -11.29 11.95 -2.89
CA PRO A 9 -10.45 11.66 -1.73
C PRO A 9 -9.22 10.86 -2.13
N ALA A 10 -8.10 11.17 -1.49
CA ALA A 10 -6.84 10.49 -1.69
C ALA A 10 -6.21 10.18 -0.34
N LEU A 11 -5.82 8.95 -0.16
CA LEU A 11 -5.16 8.48 1.07
C LEU A 11 -3.77 7.98 0.73
N ASN A 12 -2.77 8.58 1.37
CA ASN A 12 -1.40 8.09 1.32
C ASN A 12 -1.15 7.25 2.56
N CYS A 13 -0.57 6.10 2.36
CA CYS A 13 -0.23 5.22 3.47
C CYS A 13 1.07 4.48 3.19
N ARG A 14 1.54 3.76 4.18
CA ARG A 14 2.72 2.92 4.07
C ARG A 14 2.30 1.48 4.33
N LEU A 15 2.59 0.62 3.39
CA LEU A 15 2.34 -0.81 3.53
C LEU A 15 3.62 -1.50 3.96
N GLU A 16 3.50 -2.36 4.95
CA GLU A 16 4.62 -3.13 5.46
C GLU A 16 4.34 -4.60 5.24
N HIS A 17 5.36 -5.32 4.82
CA HIS A 17 5.28 -6.74 4.58
C HIS A 17 6.50 -7.42 5.18
N GLU A 18 6.26 -8.52 5.87
CA GLU A 18 7.31 -9.37 6.39
C GLU A 18 7.03 -10.81 5.99
N SER A 19 8.01 -11.47 5.43
CA SER A 19 7.92 -12.87 5.07
C SER A 19 9.22 -13.60 5.35
N GLN A 20 9.10 -14.91 5.55
CA GLN A 20 10.26 -15.78 5.68
C GLN A 20 10.37 -16.61 4.42
N ILE A 21 11.55 -16.61 3.84
CA ILE A 21 11.82 -17.41 2.64
C ILE A 21 13.00 -18.34 2.94
N GLN A 22 12.98 -19.50 2.29
CA GLN A 22 14.10 -20.42 2.36
C GLN A 22 15.02 -20.16 1.17
N GLU A 23 16.27 -19.87 1.47
CA GLU A 23 17.24 -19.50 0.46
C GLU A 23 18.61 -20.04 0.87
N ALA A 24 19.30 -20.69 -0.07
CA ALA A 24 20.66 -21.19 0.11
C ALA A 24 20.87 -22.03 1.39
N GLY A 25 19.88 -22.85 1.74
CA GLY A 25 19.98 -23.73 2.90
C GLY A 25 19.66 -23.09 4.25
N GLY A 26 19.19 -21.84 4.24
CA GLY A 26 18.80 -21.14 5.44
C GLY A 26 17.47 -20.42 5.30
N ILE A 27 16.91 -19.99 6.43
CA ILE A 27 15.70 -19.18 6.45
C ILE A 27 16.12 -17.71 6.51
N ARG A 28 15.57 -16.93 5.61
CA ARG A 28 15.82 -15.51 5.55
C ARG A 28 14.52 -14.74 5.78
N THR A 29 14.55 -13.78 6.69
CA THR A 29 13.43 -12.88 6.92
C THR A 29 13.56 -11.69 5.96
N VAL A 30 12.51 -11.47 5.18
CA VAL A 30 12.43 -10.33 4.26
C VAL A 30 11.41 -9.35 4.80
N LYS A 31 11.85 -8.11 4.99
CA LYS A 31 10.98 -7.01 5.39
C LYS A 31 10.94 -5.98 4.29
N MET A 32 9.76 -5.55 3.94
CA MET A 32 9.52 -4.55 2.92
C MET A 32 8.57 -3.49 3.43
N ALA A 33 8.83 -2.25 3.04
CA ALA A 33 7.90 -1.17 3.23
C ALA A 33 7.80 -0.38 1.94
N ILE A 34 6.58 -0.02 1.56
CA ILE A 34 6.34 0.72 0.33
C ILE A 34 5.28 1.78 0.56
N LYS A 35 5.48 2.94 -0.05
CA LYS A 35 4.47 3.97 -0.06
C LYS A 35 3.34 3.56 -0.98
N ALA A 36 2.10 3.79 -0.53
CA ALA A 36 0.92 3.43 -1.28
C ALA A 36 -0.07 4.59 -1.29
N VAL A 37 -0.93 4.59 -2.29
CA VAL A 37 -1.98 5.59 -2.42
C VAL A 37 -3.28 4.91 -2.86
N ALA A 38 -4.39 5.40 -2.32
CA ALA A 38 -5.73 4.98 -2.71
C ALA A 38 -6.56 6.21 -3.03
N PHE A 39 -7.47 6.09 -3.98
CA PHE A 39 -8.33 7.19 -4.42
C PHE A 39 -9.80 6.80 -4.37
N GLY A 40 -10.65 7.81 -4.20
CA GLY A 40 -12.09 7.66 -4.27
C GLY A 40 -12.67 6.92 -3.07
N SER A 41 -13.71 6.14 -3.29
CA SER A 41 -14.38 5.38 -2.23
C SER A 41 -13.44 4.38 -1.55
N LEU A 42 -12.47 3.88 -2.27
CA LEU A 42 -11.45 3.00 -1.72
C LEU A 42 -10.62 3.70 -0.63
N ALA A 43 -10.26 4.98 -0.86
CA ALA A 43 -9.55 5.77 0.13
C ALA A 43 -10.38 5.93 1.41
N GLU A 44 -11.68 6.18 1.27
CA GLU A 44 -12.58 6.30 2.41
C GLU A 44 -12.70 4.99 3.18
N ARG A 45 -12.82 3.87 2.48
CA ARG A 45 -12.86 2.55 3.10
C ARG A 45 -11.57 2.24 3.86
N LEU A 46 -10.44 2.51 3.23
CA LEU A 46 -9.14 2.22 3.82
C LEU A 46 -8.87 3.12 5.04
N ALA A 47 -9.32 4.37 5.01
CA ALA A 47 -9.15 5.29 6.13
C ALA A 47 -9.87 4.81 7.40
N LYS A 48 -10.86 3.95 7.28
CA LYS A 48 -11.59 3.38 8.41
C LYS A 48 -10.88 2.17 9.03
N GLN A 49 -9.86 1.64 8.38
CA GLN A 49 -9.11 0.51 8.91
C GLN A 49 -8.17 0.97 10.02
N ALA A 50 -8.05 0.15 11.05
CA ALA A 50 -7.11 0.43 12.12
C ALA A 50 -5.66 0.32 11.61
N ILE A 51 -4.80 1.19 12.12
CA ILE A 51 -3.37 1.11 11.85
C ILE A 51 -2.85 -0.23 12.37
N GLY A 52 -2.09 -0.95 11.54
CA GLY A 52 -1.59 -2.27 11.89
C GLY A 52 -2.50 -3.42 11.49
N SER A 53 -3.66 -3.15 10.90
CA SER A 53 -4.54 -4.20 10.39
C SER A 53 -3.86 -4.97 9.26
N GLU A 54 -4.05 -6.28 9.25
CA GLU A 54 -3.58 -7.11 8.15
C GLU A 54 -4.62 -7.12 7.03
N CYS A 55 -4.18 -6.82 5.84
CA CYS A 55 -5.03 -6.77 4.67
C CYS A 55 -4.30 -7.33 3.46
N ASP A 56 -5.05 -7.88 2.53
CA ASP A 56 -4.55 -8.24 1.22
C ASP A 56 -4.85 -7.10 0.27
N PHE A 57 -3.82 -6.59 -0.37
CA PHE A 57 -3.94 -5.45 -1.27
C PHE A 57 -3.73 -5.87 -2.71
N LYS A 58 -4.55 -5.34 -3.59
CA LYS A 58 -4.39 -5.47 -5.04
C LYS A 58 -4.18 -4.11 -5.66
N GLY A 59 -3.28 -4.05 -6.60
CA GLY A 59 -2.98 -2.81 -7.28
C GLY A 59 -1.80 -2.94 -8.21
N PHE A 60 -1.18 -1.82 -8.51
CA PHE A 60 -0.03 -1.80 -9.41
C PHE A 60 1.00 -0.79 -8.92
N LEU A 61 2.25 -1.02 -9.35
CA LEU A 61 3.34 -0.12 -9.06
C LEU A 61 3.44 0.93 -10.16
N ALA A 62 3.67 2.16 -9.77
CA ALA A 62 3.89 3.25 -10.70
C ALA A 62 4.96 4.19 -10.15
N ASN A 63 5.58 4.93 -11.02
CA ASN A 63 6.53 5.95 -10.59
C ASN A 63 5.80 7.11 -9.94
N ALA A 64 6.39 7.63 -8.87
CA ALA A 64 5.88 8.86 -8.28
C ALA A 64 5.98 10.01 -9.29
N ARG A 65 5.07 10.96 -9.15
CA ARG A 65 4.87 12.04 -10.13
C ARG A 65 6.12 12.86 -10.43
N GLN A 66 7.02 13.00 -9.47
CA GLN A 66 8.20 13.84 -9.61
C GLN A 66 9.48 13.13 -9.20
N GLY A 67 9.51 11.82 -9.27
CA GLY A 67 10.66 11.19 -8.73
C GLY A 67 10.96 9.83 -9.30
N LYS A 68 12.05 9.29 -8.80
CA LYS A 68 12.51 7.94 -9.08
C LYS A 68 11.89 6.92 -8.14
N SER A 69 11.03 7.37 -7.23
CA SER A 69 10.39 6.50 -6.25
C SER A 69 9.22 5.75 -6.86
N VAL A 70 9.01 4.54 -6.38
CA VAL A 70 7.88 3.72 -6.79
C VAL A 70 6.79 3.82 -5.74
N VAL A 71 5.55 3.97 -6.19
CA VAL A 71 4.36 4.04 -5.33
C VAL A 71 3.39 2.96 -5.75
N PHE A 72 2.83 2.26 -4.77
CA PHE A 72 1.83 1.25 -5.03
C PHE A 72 0.45 1.90 -5.08
N HIS A 73 -0.22 1.79 -6.22
CA HIS A 73 -1.59 2.27 -6.39
C HIS A 73 -2.54 1.14 -6.00
N ILE A 74 -3.26 1.34 -4.90
CA ILE A 74 -4.19 0.33 -4.40
C ILE A 74 -5.47 0.37 -5.23
N GLN A 75 -5.84 -0.75 -5.80
CA GLN A 75 -7.09 -0.88 -6.55
C GLN A 75 -8.18 -1.55 -5.72
N ASP A 76 -7.80 -2.39 -4.79
CA ASP A 76 -8.73 -3.05 -3.88
C ASP A 76 -7.97 -3.62 -2.67
N PHE A 77 -8.71 -3.89 -1.61
CA PHE A 77 -8.14 -4.59 -0.46
C PHE A 77 -9.20 -5.43 0.23
N LEU A 78 -8.73 -6.49 0.87
CA LEU A 78 -9.56 -7.36 1.69
C LEU A 78 -8.89 -7.50 3.06
N GLN A 79 -9.68 -7.37 4.10
CA GLN A 79 -9.19 -7.61 5.44
C GLN A 79 -8.89 -9.09 5.63
N ALA A 80 -7.69 -9.37 6.12
CA ALA A 80 -7.28 -10.76 6.35
C ALA A 80 -7.92 -11.34 7.59
#